data_ead48722754dc3c562182479d50ed25c
#
_entry.id   ead48722754dc3c562182479d50ed25c
#
_cell.length_a   1.000
_cell.length_b   1.000
_cell.length_c   1.000
_cell.angle_alpha   90.00
_cell.angle_beta   90.00
_cell.angle_gamma   90.00
#
_symmetry.space_group_name_H-M   'P 1'
#
loop_
_entity.id
_entity.type
_entity.pdbx_description
1 polymer ?
#
loop_
_entity_poly.entity_id
_entity_poly.type
_entity_poly.pdbx_seq_one_letter_code
_entity_poly.pdbx_strand_id
1 'polypeptide(L)'
;NAASTLRQFNLPNVDKTKGLVHNVPTVMANFWGKTLGVISLNLVGKDGRWSVDKSKTVVEARSIQNADKSFVAPNPVVAKAVAAEHEATIKYVKTPIGRSDFPMTSYFVDVGDTSALQIVNMAQTEYVANYVKANLPQYATLPVLSTASPFKTGFAGGADFTDVAAGDIAINNAADLYLFPN
;
A
#
# COMPACT_ATOMS: atom_id res chain seq x y z
N ASN A 1 -9.22 -15.01 8.23
CA ASN A 1 -9.48 -13.61 7.89
C ASN A 1 -8.98 -12.73 9.04
N ALA A 2 -7.89 -11.96 8.88
CA ALA A 2 -7.32 -11.14 9.95
C ALA A 2 -8.36 -10.16 10.55
N ALA A 3 -9.25 -9.62 9.72
CA ALA A 3 -10.34 -8.76 10.16
C ALA A 3 -11.31 -9.44 11.13
N SER A 4 -11.44 -10.76 11.09
CA SER A 4 -12.36 -11.50 11.97
C SER A 4 -11.97 -11.44 13.44
N THR A 5 -10.72 -11.14 13.76
CA THR A 5 -10.22 -11.06 15.14
C THR A 5 -10.38 -9.68 15.78
N LEU A 6 -10.65 -8.65 14.99
CA LEU A 6 -10.75 -7.28 15.48
C LEU A 6 -12.04 -7.04 16.26
N ARG A 7 -11.93 -6.36 17.41
CA ARG A 7 -13.07 -6.09 18.30
C ARG A 7 -14.15 -5.20 17.67
N GLN A 8 -13.78 -4.28 16.79
CA GLN A 8 -14.70 -3.38 16.08
C GLN A 8 -15.70 -4.13 15.18
N PHE A 9 -15.45 -5.39 14.83
CA PHE A 9 -16.38 -6.24 14.09
C PHE A 9 -17.27 -7.10 14.98
N ASN A 10 -17.28 -6.90 16.31
CA ASN A 10 -18.22 -7.52 17.22
C ASN A 10 -19.56 -6.78 17.19
N LEU A 11 -20.28 -6.87 16.09
CA LEU A 11 -21.56 -6.23 15.86
C LEU A 11 -22.68 -7.29 15.76
N PRO A 12 -23.93 -6.96 16.13
CA PRO A 12 -25.03 -7.93 16.18
C PRO A 12 -25.29 -8.69 14.88
N ASN A 13 -25.02 -8.06 13.73
CA ASN A 13 -25.29 -8.63 12.42
C ASN A 13 -24.01 -9.11 11.69
N VAL A 14 -22.93 -9.37 12.43
CA VAL A 14 -21.68 -9.87 11.90
C VAL A 14 -21.36 -11.24 12.47
N ASP A 15 -21.41 -12.27 11.63
CA ASP A 15 -20.90 -13.60 11.95
C ASP A 15 -19.45 -13.72 11.43
N LYS A 16 -18.49 -13.49 12.32
CA LYS A 16 -17.06 -13.54 11.99
C LYS A 16 -16.58 -14.94 11.66
N THR A 17 -17.24 -15.97 12.16
CA THR A 17 -16.86 -17.37 11.93
C THR A 17 -17.22 -17.80 10.51
N LYS A 18 -18.41 -17.39 10.06
CA LYS A 18 -18.92 -17.72 8.73
C LYS A 18 -18.60 -16.65 7.67
N GLY A 19 -18.07 -15.50 8.08
CA GLY A 19 -17.82 -14.37 7.17
C GLY A 19 -19.12 -13.75 6.63
N LEU A 20 -20.13 -13.58 7.50
CA LEU A 20 -21.40 -12.99 7.10
C LEU A 20 -21.57 -11.60 7.72
N VAL A 21 -22.02 -10.64 6.93
CA VAL A 21 -22.47 -9.32 7.37
C VAL A 21 -23.92 -9.15 6.93
N HIS A 22 -24.82 -8.87 7.87
CA HIS A 22 -26.25 -8.89 7.63
C HIS A 22 -26.72 -10.13 6.85
N ASN A 23 -26.18 -11.29 7.22
CA ASN A 23 -26.44 -12.58 6.58
C ASN A 23 -26.04 -12.65 5.09
N VAL A 24 -25.14 -11.77 4.63
CA VAL A 24 -24.56 -11.77 3.28
C VAL A 24 -23.11 -12.25 3.37
N PRO A 25 -22.70 -13.26 2.56
CA PRO A 25 -21.31 -13.68 2.49
C PRO A 25 -20.41 -12.50 2.09
N THR A 26 -19.41 -12.22 2.92
CA THR A 26 -18.56 -11.05 2.76
C THR A 26 -17.11 -11.42 2.97
N VAL A 27 -16.24 -11.00 2.06
CA VAL A 27 -14.79 -11.13 2.19
C VAL A 27 -14.13 -9.82 1.78
N MET A 28 -13.09 -9.44 2.50
CA MET A 28 -12.22 -8.34 2.12
C MET A 28 -10.82 -8.91 1.89
N ALA A 29 -10.34 -8.82 0.66
CA ALA A 29 -8.95 -9.07 0.33
C ALA A 29 -8.08 -7.95 0.94
N ASN A 30 -6.91 -8.30 1.41
CA ASN A 30 -5.93 -7.34 1.89
C ASN A 30 -5.45 -6.45 0.72
N PHE A 31 -4.60 -5.46 1.01
CA PHE A 31 -4.03 -4.57 0.01
C PHE A 31 -2.84 -5.22 -0.74
N TRP A 32 -2.50 -4.68 -1.91
CA TRP A 32 -1.34 -5.05 -2.74
C TRP A 32 -1.27 -6.54 -3.12
N GLY A 33 -2.42 -7.16 -3.38
CA GLY A 33 -2.46 -8.56 -3.81
C GLY A 33 -1.99 -9.58 -2.76
N LYS A 34 -1.85 -9.18 -1.48
CA LYS A 34 -1.38 -10.08 -0.41
C LYS A 34 -2.35 -11.20 -0.09
N THR A 35 -3.61 -11.05 -0.45
CA THR A 35 -4.66 -12.01 -0.09
C THR A 35 -5.70 -12.10 -1.20
N LEU A 36 -6.11 -13.29 -1.54
CA LEU A 36 -7.24 -13.56 -2.43
C LEU A 36 -8.50 -13.81 -1.59
N GLY A 37 -9.55 -13.00 -1.79
CA GLY A 37 -10.87 -13.27 -1.22
C GLY A 37 -11.62 -14.29 -2.06
N VAL A 38 -12.15 -15.33 -1.44
CA VAL A 38 -12.91 -16.39 -2.11
C VAL A 38 -14.26 -16.57 -1.41
N ILE A 39 -15.34 -16.53 -2.20
CA ILE A 39 -16.69 -16.88 -1.75
C ILE A 39 -17.16 -18.05 -2.61
N SER A 40 -17.32 -19.21 -1.99
CA SER A 40 -17.86 -20.42 -2.61
C SER A 40 -19.34 -20.53 -2.31
N LEU A 41 -20.18 -20.15 -3.27
CA LEU A 41 -21.64 -20.23 -3.11
C LEU A 41 -22.15 -21.64 -3.39
N ASN A 42 -22.94 -22.19 -2.49
CA ASN A 42 -23.69 -23.40 -2.74
C ASN A 42 -25.08 -23.02 -3.26
N LEU A 43 -25.41 -23.42 -4.48
CA LEU A 43 -26.67 -23.08 -5.13
C LEU A 43 -27.63 -24.27 -5.11
N VAL A 44 -28.86 -24.02 -4.73
CA VAL A 44 -29.95 -25.00 -4.75
C VAL A 44 -31.01 -24.55 -5.76
N GLY A 45 -31.27 -25.40 -6.76
CA GLY A 45 -32.32 -25.19 -7.77
C GLY A 45 -33.63 -25.81 -7.32
N LYS A 46 -34.72 -25.05 -7.37
CA LYS A 46 -36.10 -25.53 -7.16
C LYS A 46 -37.05 -24.76 -8.08
N ASP A 47 -37.90 -25.49 -8.79
CA ASP A 47 -38.95 -24.94 -9.65
C ASP A 47 -38.43 -23.87 -10.65
N GLY A 48 -37.28 -24.12 -11.27
CA GLY A 48 -36.64 -23.20 -12.23
C GLY A 48 -35.99 -21.97 -11.57
N ARG A 49 -35.94 -21.86 -10.26
CA ARG A 49 -35.30 -20.76 -9.52
C ARG A 49 -34.08 -21.27 -8.74
N TRP A 50 -33.06 -20.44 -8.68
CA TRP A 50 -31.85 -20.72 -7.89
C TRP A 50 -31.86 -19.91 -6.61
N SER A 51 -31.46 -20.54 -5.52
CA SER A 51 -31.25 -19.88 -4.22
C SER A 51 -29.88 -20.27 -3.64
N VAL A 52 -29.31 -19.40 -2.82
CA VAL A 52 -28.04 -19.67 -2.13
C VAL A 52 -28.32 -20.41 -0.83
N ASP A 53 -27.75 -21.61 -0.68
CA ASP A 53 -27.66 -22.30 0.60
C ASP A 53 -26.54 -21.68 1.44
N LYS A 54 -26.90 -20.72 2.29
CA LYS A 54 -25.96 -20.02 3.16
C LYS A 54 -25.30 -20.93 4.21
N SER A 55 -25.91 -22.06 4.54
CA SER A 55 -25.34 -23.00 5.50
C SER A 55 -24.12 -23.74 4.97
N LYS A 56 -24.02 -23.85 3.63
CA LYS A 56 -22.92 -24.50 2.89
C LYS A 56 -22.02 -23.52 2.15
N THR A 57 -22.34 -22.23 2.22
CA THR A 57 -21.48 -21.18 1.64
C THR A 57 -20.23 -21.04 2.49
N VAL A 58 -19.06 -21.01 1.81
CA VAL A 58 -17.75 -20.84 2.44
C VAL A 58 -17.17 -19.50 2.05
N VAL A 59 -16.69 -18.76 3.06
CA VAL A 59 -15.99 -17.48 2.87
C VAL A 59 -14.57 -17.61 3.43
N GLU A 60 -13.59 -17.37 2.61
CA GLU A 60 -12.18 -17.47 3.01
C GLU A 60 -11.33 -16.36 2.42
N ALA A 61 -10.25 -16.02 3.10
CA ALA A 61 -9.20 -15.14 2.62
C ALA A 61 -7.91 -15.97 2.54
N ARG A 62 -7.44 -16.21 1.32
CA ARG A 62 -6.24 -17.00 1.04
C ARG A 62 -5.05 -16.09 0.92
N SER A 63 -4.09 -16.20 1.84
CA SER A 63 -2.83 -15.47 1.75
C SER A 63 -1.97 -16.04 0.63
N ILE A 64 -1.21 -15.16 -0.06
CA ILE A 64 -0.13 -15.58 -0.96
C ILE A 64 1.13 -15.99 -0.20
N GLN A 65 1.18 -15.73 1.11
CA GLN A 65 2.28 -16.15 1.97
C GLN A 65 1.85 -17.34 2.83
N ASN A 66 2.65 -18.38 2.83
CA ASN A 66 2.49 -19.58 3.64
C ASN A 66 2.83 -19.32 5.12
N ALA A 67 2.52 -20.26 6.00
CA ALA A 67 2.79 -20.16 7.42
C ALA A 67 4.32 -20.09 7.75
N ASP A 68 5.14 -20.70 6.93
CA ASP A 68 6.61 -20.66 7.01
C ASP A 68 7.24 -19.39 6.40
N LYS A 69 6.41 -18.40 6.04
CA LYS A 69 6.77 -17.14 5.40
C LYS A 69 7.25 -17.26 3.95
N SER A 70 7.28 -18.44 3.35
CA SER A 70 7.47 -18.60 1.91
C SER A 70 6.25 -18.07 1.14
N PHE A 71 6.42 -17.80 -0.14
CA PHE A 71 5.31 -17.40 -1.01
C PHE A 71 4.82 -18.58 -1.83
N VAL A 72 3.52 -18.59 -2.16
CA VAL A 72 2.96 -19.55 -3.11
C VAL A 72 3.66 -19.39 -4.47
N ALA A 73 3.90 -20.49 -5.16
CA ALA A 73 4.51 -20.45 -6.49
C ALA A 73 3.61 -19.67 -7.47
N PRO A 74 4.17 -18.79 -8.30
CA PRO A 74 3.40 -18.09 -9.31
C PRO A 74 2.88 -19.06 -10.36
N ASN A 75 1.67 -18.83 -10.86
CA ASN A 75 1.15 -19.58 -11.98
C ASN A 75 1.98 -19.26 -13.25
N PRO A 76 2.60 -20.23 -13.92
CA PRO A 76 3.51 -19.98 -15.03
C PRO A 76 2.84 -19.33 -16.24
N VAL A 77 1.55 -19.59 -16.47
CA VAL A 77 0.80 -18.97 -17.55
C VAL A 77 0.61 -17.46 -17.28
N VAL A 78 0.24 -17.12 -16.05
CA VAL A 78 0.08 -15.72 -15.64
C VAL A 78 1.43 -15.00 -15.63
N ALA A 79 2.46 -15.61 -15.05
CA ALA A 79 3.80 -15.03 -15.02
C ALA A 79 4.32 -14.71 -16.44
N LYS A 80 4.12 -15.63 -17.38
CA LYS A 80 4.49 -15.41 -18.79
C LYS A 80 3.66 -14.29 -19.43
N ALA A 81 2.38 -14.23 -19.13
CA ALA A 81 1.49 -13.22 -19.73
C ALA A 81 1.83 -11.78 -19.31
N VAL A 82 2.39 -11.58 -18.11
CA VAL A 82 2.72 -10.25 -17.57
C VAL A 82 4.23 -9.95 -17.56
N ALA A 83 5.05 -10.83 -18.14
CA ALA A 83 6.50 -10.71 -18.06
C ALA A 83 7.04 -9.41 -18.68
N ALA A 84 6.52 -9.03 -19.85
CA ALA A 84 6.98 -7.84 -20.56
C ALA A 84 6.66 -6.55 -19.79
N GLU A 85 5.46 -6.45 -19.25
CA GLU A 85 5.01 -5.31 -18.44
C GLU A 85 5.78 -5.25 -17.11
N HIS A 86 6.07 -6.39 -16.52
CA HIS A 86 6.88 -6.47 -15.31
C HIS A 86 8.30 -5.97 -15.56
N GLU A 87 8.95 -6.46 -16.61
CA GLU A 87 10.31 -6.02 -16.99
C GLU A 87 10.34 -4.51 -17.32
N ALA A 88 9.36 -4.02 -18.08
CA ALA A 88 9.23 -2.60 -18.38
C ALA A 88 9.07 -1.76 -17.11
N THR A 89 8.26 -2.22 -16.16
CA THR A 89 8.06 -1.57 -14.87
C THR A 89 9.36 -1.52 -14.06
N ILE A 90 10.07 -2.64 -13.95
CA ILE A 90 11.35 -2.70 -13.23
C ILE A 90 12.38 -1.75 -13.87
N LYS A 91 12.43 -1.70 -15.19
CA LYS A 91 13.31 -0.77 -15.91
C LYS A 91 12.93 0.70 -15.62
N TYR A 92 11.65 1.00 -15.68
CA TYR A 92 11.14 2.36 -15.42
C TYR A 92 11.46 2.83 -14.00
N VAL A 93 11.14 2.04 -12.98
CA VAL A 93 11.36 2.45 -11.59
C VAL A 93 12.83 2.58 -11.20
N LYS A 94 13.73 1.93 -11.96
CA LYS A 94 15.19 2.05 -11.81
C LYS A 94 15.80 3.17 -12.64
N THR A 95 15.00 3.97 -13.36
CA THR A 95 15.52 5.11 -14.12
C THR A 95 16.16 6.12 -13.17
N PRO A 96 17.43 6.48 -13.38
CA PRO A 96 18.10 7.49 -12.57
C PRO A 96 17.43 8.85 -12.76
N ILE A 97 17.22 9.58 -11.67
CA ILE A 97 16.61 10.91 -11.64
C ILE A 97 17.52 11.96 -10.98
N GLY A 98 18.58 11.52 -10.34
CA GLY A 98 19.52 12.40 -9.66
C GLY A 98 20.58 11.65 -8.88
N ARG A 99 21.28 12.35 -8.02
CA ARG A 99 22.31 11.83 -7.13
C ARG A 99 22.26 12.51 -5.78
N SER A 100 22.52 11.78 -4.73
CA SER A 100 22.72 12.32 -3.37
C SER A 100 24.11 11.98 -2.86
N ASP A 101 24.78 12.96 -2.26
CA ASP A 101 26.10 12.74 -1.65
C ASP A 101 26.05 12.21 -0.21
N PHE A 102 24.83 12.09 0.33
CA PHE A 102 24.61 11.54 1.68
C PHE A 102 23.35 10.64 1.70
N PRO A 103 23.23 9.73 2.68
CA PRO A 103 22.06 8.88 2.79
C PRO A 103 20.83 9.68 3.24
N MET A 104 19.66 9.34 2.68
CA MET A 104 18.38 9.92 3.07
C MET A 104 17.60 8.86 3.87
N THR A 105 17.51 9.07 5.18
CA THR A 105 16.93 8.08 6.09
C THR A 105 15.83 8.68 6.95
N SER A 106 14.90 7.83 7.41
CA SER A 106 13.85 8.19 8.37
C SER A 106 14.14 7.65 9.79
N TYR A 107 15.39 7.22 10.06
CA TYR A 107 15.78 6.80 11.41
C TYR A 107 15.59 7.96 12.39
N PHE A 108 14.91 7.68 13.52
CA PHE A 108 14.61 8.66 14.58
C PHE A 108 13.71 9.82 14.17
N VAL A 109 12.94 9.70 13.08
CA VAL A 109 12.08 10.76 12.56
C VAL A 109 11.00 11.22 13.55
N ASP A 110 10.59 10.38 14.49
CA ASP A 110 9.59 10.73 15.52
C ASP A 110 10.15 11.64 16.63
N VAL A 111 11.48 11.78 16.70
CA VAL A 111 12.15 12.55 17.79
C VAL A 111 13.15 13.57 17.26
N GLY A 112 13.36 13.62 15.95
CA GLY A 112 14.31 14.56 15.35
C GLY A 112 14.09 14.76 13.87
N ASP A 113 14.70 15.82 13.35
CA ASP A 113 14.72 16.10 11.93
C ASP A 113 15.63 15.10 11.19
N THR A 114 15.17 14.60 10.05
CA THR A 114 15.87 13.59 9.28
C THR A 114 16.02 13.98 7.81
N SER A 115 17.07 13.48 7.16
CA SER A 115 17.37 13.80 5.77
C SER A 115 16.24 13.38 4.80
N ALA A 116 15.53 12.27 5.09
CA ALA A 116 14.38 11.85 4.29
C ALA A 116 13.21 12.85 4.39
N LEU A 117 12.95 13.41 5.57
CA LEU A 117 11.86 14.37 5.76
C LEU A 117 12.25 15.76 5.23
N GLN A 118 13.51 16.15 5.42
CA GLN A 118 14.03 17.42 4.88
C GLN A 118 13.89 17.51 3.36
N ILE A 119 14.32 16.50 2.62
CA ILE A 119 14.25 16.52 1.16
C ILE A 119 12.80 16.62 0.65
N VAL A 120 11.86 15.96 1.32
CA VAL A 120 10.42 16.05 1.00
C VAL A 120 9.92 17.49 1.22
N ASN A 121 10.22 18.07 2.39
CA ASN A 121 9.82 19.46 2.70
C ASN A 121 10.45 20.46 1.74
N MET A 122 11.73 20.28 1.38
CA MET A 122 12.41 21.14 0.40
C MET A 122 11.74 21.06 -0.98
N ALA A 123 11.43 19.86 -1.46
CA ALA A 123 10.74 19.65 -2.74
C ALA A 123 9.36 20.30 -2.78
N GLN A 124 8.58 20.16 -1.70
CA GLN A 124 7.27 20.80 -1.58
C GLN A 124 7.38 22.32 -1.55
N THR A 125 8.31 22.86 -0.77
CA THR A 125 8.55 24.31 -0.67
C THR A 125 8.97 24.90 -2.00
N GLU A 126 9.90 24.26 -2.71
CA GLU A 126 10.37 24.71 -4.03
C GLU A 126 9.24 24.69 -5.06
N TYR A 127 8.47 23.60 -5.10
CA TYR A 127 7.34 23.49 -6.01
C TYR A 127 6.31 24.59 -5.78
N VAL A 128 5.89 24.79 -4.51
CA VAL A 128 4.89 25.82 -4.16
C VAL A 128 5.41 27.22 -4.41
N ALA A 129 6.67 27.51 -4.07
CA ALA A 129 7.27 28.82 -4.35
C ALA A 129 7.28 29.15 -5.85
N ASN A 130 7.66 28.20 -6.69
CA ASN A 130 7.65 28.34 -8.13
C ASN A 130 6.24 28.51 -8.70
N TYR A 131 5.28 27.74 -8.20
CA TYR A 131 3.87 27.86 -8.57
C TYR A 131 3.29 29.24 -8.20
N VAL A 132 3.51 29.70 -6.97
CA VAL A 132 3.05 31.01 -6.49
C VAL A 132 3.67 32.13 -7.31
N LYS A 133 4.96 32.08 -7.57
CA LYS A 133 5.65 33.09 -8.41
C LYS A 133 5.04 33.18 -9.81
N ALA A 134 4.69 32.05 -10.42
CA ALA A 134 4.14 32.02 -11.78
C ALA A 134 2.65 32.38 -11.86
N ASN A 135 1.84 31.94 -10.88
CA ASN A 135 0.38 31.97 -10.98
C ASN A 135 -0.28 32.92 -9.98
N LEU A 136 0.39 33.27 -8.87
CA LEU A 136 -0.14 34.07 -7.78
C LEU A 136 0.88 35.12 -7.30
N PRO A 137 1.39 36.00 -8.23
CA PRO A 137 2.53 36.87 -7.94
C PRO A 137 2.30 37.83 -6.75
N GLN A 138 1.05 38.15 -6.42
CA GLN A 138 0.70 38.95 -5.27
C GLN A 138 1.10 38.33 -3.92
N TYR A 139 1.33 37.02 -3.88
CA TYR A 139 1.76 36.28 -2.70
C TYR A 139 3.23 35.84 -2.75
N ALA A 140 3.98 36.19 -3.79
CA ALA A 140 5.35 35.72 -4.00
C ALA A 140 6.35 36.15 -2.90
N THR A 141 6.00 37.14 -2.10
CA THR A 141 6.83 37.65 -0.98
C THR A 141 6.52 36.94 0.34
N LEU A 142 5.46 36.14 0.41
CA LEU A 142 5.13 35.40 1.63
C LEU A 142 6.05 34.19 1.80
N PRO A 143 6.43 33.85 3.04
CA PRO A 143 7.20 32.65 3.30
C PRO A 143 6.37 31.41 2.99
N VAL A 144 6.97 30.44 2.31
CA VAL A 144 6.37 29.12 2.07
C VAL A 144 6.78 28.20 3.21
N LEU A 145 5.78 27.63 3.89
CA LEU A 145 5.96 26.63 4.94
C LEU A 145 5.55 25.26 4.38
N SER A 146 6.28 24.22 4.76
CA SER A 146 5.97 22.83 4.39
C SER A 146 5.92 21.95 5.63
N THR A 147 5.02 21.00 5.60
CA THR A 147 4.92 19.93 6.60
C THR A 147 4.83 18.59 5.85
N ALA A 148 5.50 17.58 6.35
CA ALA A 148 5.42 16.23 5.82
C ALA A 148 5.29 15.22 6.97
N SER A 149 4.44 14.22 6.79
CA SER A 149 4.34 13.12 7.75
C SER A 149 5.34 12.03 7.40
N PRO A 150 6.08 11.50 8.36
CA PRO A 150 6.89 10.32 8.15
C PRO A 150 5.99 9.08 8.01
N PHE A 151 6.15 8.30 6.93
CA PHE A 151 5.35 7.09 6.73
C PHE A 151 6.02 5.82 7.21
N LYS A 152 7.34 5.83 7.31
CA LYS A 152 8.17 4.72 7.76
C LYS A 152 8.98 5.15 8.97
N THR A 153 8.49 4.80 10.14
CA THR A 153 9.03 5.26 11.44
C THR A 153 9.54 4.12 12.31
N GLY A 154 9.56 2.90 11.79
CA GLY A 154 9.95 1.70 12.54
C GLY A 154 8.80 1.03 13.29
N PHE A 155 7.56 1.50 13.12
CA PHE A 155 6.39 0.94 13.80
C PHE A 155 6.16 -0.55 13.46
N ALA A 156 6.42 -0.94 12.23
CA ALA A 156 6.29 -2.34 11.76
C ALA A 156 7.61 -3.15 11.88
N GLY A 157 8.63 -2.62 12.53
CA GLY A 157 9.91 -3.29 12.73
C GLY A 157 11.03 -2.78 11.82
N GLY A 158 12.18 -3.46 11.82
CA GLY A 158 13.42 -2.98 11.21
C GLY A 158 13.42 -2.69 9.70
N ALA A 159 12.44 -3.22 8.96
CA ALA A 159 12.25 -2.91 7.54
C ALA A 159 11.32 -1.72 7.29
N ASP A 160 10.78 -1.11 8.34
CA ASP A 160 9.81 -0.02 8.27
C ASP A 160 10.51 1.35 8.40
N PHE A 161 11.61 1.51 7.70
CA PHE A 161 12.31 2.79 7.56
C PHE A 161 12.56 3.09 6.08
N THR A 162 12.57 4.37 5.74
CA THR A 162 13.19 4.84 4.50
C THR A 162 14.71 4.84 4.71
N ASP A 163 15.42 4.21 3.80
CA ASP A 163 16.89 4.11 3.85
C ASP A 163 17.43 4.13 2.42
N VAL A 164 17.58 5.33 1.89
CA VAL A 164 18.12 5.57 0.56
C VAL A 164 19.61 5.89 0.69
N ALA A 165 20.46 5.00 0.19
CA ALA A 165 21.91 5.18 0.23
C ALA A 165 22.36 6.40 -0.57
N ALA A 166 23.52 6.94 -0.19
CA ALA A 166 24.22 7.93 -1.03
C ALA A 166 24.60 7.32 -2.40
N GLY A 167 24.58 8.12 -3.44
CA GLY A 167 24.86 7.69 -4.80
C GLY A 167 23.72 8.06 -5.76
N ASP A 168 23.54 7.27 -6.80
CA ASP A 168 22.51 7.49 -7.80
C ASP A 168 21.11 7.23 -7.22
N ILE A 169 20.21 8.16 -7.47
CA ILE A 169 18.82 8.12 -7.03
C ILE A 169 17.93 7.80 -8.22
N ALA A 170 17.12 6.79 -8.09
CA ALA A 170 16.15 6.38 -9.09
C ALA A 170 14.69 6.67 -8.65
N ILE A 171 13.74 6.51 -9.55
CA ILE A 171 12.31 6.77 -9.30
C ILE A 171 11.80 6.02 -8.06
N ASN A 172 12.18 4.74 -7.88
CA ASN A 172 11.78 3.96 -6.72
C ASN A 172 12.31 4.51 -5.40
N ASN A 173 13.50 5.13 -5.40
CA ASN A 173 14.03 5.78 -4.21
C ASN A 173 13.20 7.02 -3.84
N ALA A 174 12.83 7.85 -4.82
CA ALA A 174 11.95 8.98 -4.58
C ALA A 174 10.56 8.55 -4.08
N ALA A 175 10.01 7.46 -4.63
CA ALA A 175 8.75 6.89 -4.16
C ALA A 175 8.84 6.35 -2.72
N ASP A 176 10.02 5.87 -2.28
CA ASP A 176 10.24 5.41 -0.91
C ASP A 176 10.35 6.54 0.11
N LEU A 177 10.79 7.73 -0.33
CA LEU A 177 10.85 8.92 0.52
C LEU A 177 9.45 9.40 0.93
N TYR A 178 8.47 9.30 0.03
CA TYR A 178 7.10 9.74 0.28
C TYR A 178 6.09 8.81 -0.41
N LEU A 179 5.49 7.90 0.37
CA LEU A 179 4.71 6.77 -0.15
C LEU A 179 3.33 7.15 -0.67
N PHE A 180 2.72 8.21 -0.14
CA PHE A 180 1.35 8.58 -0.47
C PHE A 180 1.28 10.06 -0.86
N PRO A 181 0.60 10.38 -1.97
CA PRO A 181 0.31 11.77 -2.29
C PRO A 181 -0.70 12.32 -1.28
N ASN A 182 -0.40 13.47 -0.73
CA ASN A 182 -1.27 14.22 0.20
C ASN A 182 -1.93 15.39 -0.54
#